data_b3f8b1d32410c1c51778ba008a2722b7
#
_entry.id   b3f8b1d32410c1c51778ba008a2722b7
#
_cell.length_a   1.000
_cell.length_b   1.000
_cell.length_c   1.000
_cell.angle_alpha   90.00
_cell.angle_beta   90.00
_cell.angle_gamma   90.00
#
_symmetry.space_group_name_H-M   'P 1'
#
loop_
_entity.id
_entity.type
_entity.pdbx_description
1 polymer ?
#
loop_
_entity_poly.entity_id
_entity_poly.type
_entity_poly.pdbx_seq_one_letter_code
_entity_poly.pdbx_strand_id
1 'polypeptide(L)'
;MYRRFLLIPLLAGLAFSCQLTKTENTRQPKALFIIVDGIPADVIEKLELPTLKEIQQVGGYTRAYTGGDADGYSKTPTISAVGYNSLITGTWANKHNVWDNDIADPNYQYWNIFRIAETADSSIKTAIFSTWLDNRTKLIGEGLPDAGSIYLDFKYDSLEYDTIRFPHGNDRKFIQEIDEAVVNSAAQAIANHAPDLTWVYLEFTDDMGHQFGDSPQFYDAVKAADAQIGKIWNAIKEREKNFNEDWLIVITTDHGRDAETGKRHGGQSDRERLTWITTNSKNLNQYFKATPGMVDIMPSIASHLNLTIPEQIRKEIDGVPFIGPVDIAELKAALDQDGILLQWNLLNPAVDSLTVFTTTTNNFAMGGIDEYQKLKTVSAKEEKFWFKPDSDSLFIKILVSTPHQYLNTWFVKKRLSEQ
;
A
#
# COMPACT_ATOMS: atom_id res chain seq x y z
N MET A 1 -23.54 -29.30 -86.97
CA MET A 1 -24.21 -29.37 -85.64
C MET A 1 -23.22 -28.90 -84.58
N TYR A 2 -23.18 -27.63 -84.25
CA TYR A 2 -22.26 -27.04 -83.26
C TYR A 2 -23.06 -26.72 -81.97
N ARG A 3 -22.76 -27.40 -80.85
CA ARG A 3 -23.30 -27.04 -79.54
C ARG A 3 -22.40 -26.03 -78.89
N ARG A 4 -22.91 -24.84 -78.66
CA ARG A 4 -22.24 -23.80 -77.82
C ARG A 4 -22.53 -24.09 -76.37
N PHE A 5 -21.44 -24.23 -75.59
CA PHE A 5 -21.49 -24.26 -74.10
C PHE A 5 -21.40 -22.82 -73.61
N LEU A 6 -22.38 -22.36 -72.84
CA LEU A 6 -22.36 -21.10 -72.11
C LEU A 6 -21.68 -21.37 -70.75
N LEU A 7 -20.57 -20.72 -70.51
CA LEU A 7 -19.93 -20.64 -69.20
C LEU A 7 -20.51 -19.43 -68.48
N ILE A 8 -21.15 -19.67 -67.30
CA ILE A 8 -21.60 -18.64 -66.37
C ILE A 8 -20.50 -18.48 -65.31
N PRO A 9 -19.92 -17.29 -65.09
CA PRO A 9 -18.98 -17.07 -64.00
C PRO A 9 -19.72 -16.89 -62.70
N LEU A 10 -19.39 -17.74 -61.73
CA LEU A 10 -19.86 -17.63 -60.35
C LEU A 10 -19.03 -16.56 -59.64
N LEU A 11 -19.59 -15.39 -59.40
CA LEU A 11 -18.99 -14.34 -58.54
C LEU A 11 -19.20 -14.73 -57.07
N ALA A 12 -18.15 -15.20 -56.42
CA ALA A 12 -18.10 -15.39 -54.98
C ALA A 12 -17.88 -14.02 -54.30
N GLY A 13 -18.91 -13.44 -53.74
CA GLY A 13 -18.84 -12.23 -52.95
C GLY A 13 -18.21 -12.54 -51.58
N LEU A 14 -16.95 -12.13 -51.36
CA LEU A 14 -16.33 -12.10 -50.03
C LEU A 14 -16.98 -10.98 -49.22
N ALA A 15 -17.92 -11.33 -48.35
CA ALA A 15 -18.42 -10.43 -47.30
C ALA A 15 -17.33 -10.30 -46.20
N PHE A 16 -16.58 -9.21 -46.23
CA PHE A 16 -15.76 -8.78 -45.12
C PHE A 16 -16.68 -8.34 -43.99
N SER A 17 -16.90 -9.23 -43.01
CA SER A 17 -17.50 -8.88 -41.72
C SER A 17 -16.49 -8.05 -40.93
N CYS A 18 -16.67 -6.74 -40.98
CA CYS A 18 -15.96 -5.83 -40.08
C CYS A 18 -16.56 -6.03 -38.67
N GLN A 19 -16.00 -6.92 -37.86
CA GLN A 19 -16.27 -6.96 -36.44
C GLN A 19 -15.70 -5.66 -35.86
N LEU A 20 -16.58 -4.68 -35.62
CA LEU A 20 -16.31 -3.56 -34.73
C LEU A 20 -16.11 -4.15 -33.35
N THR A 21 -14.87 -4.39 -32.97
CA THR A 21 -14.51 -4.56 -31.56
C THR A 21 -14.95 -3.28 -30.87
N LYS A 22 -16.02 -3.35 -30.05
CA LYS A 22 -16.34 -2.33 -29.08
C LYS A 22 -15.09 -2.24 -28.19
N THR A 23 -14.25 -1.24 -28.41
CA THR A 23 -13.31 -0.80 -27.37
C THR A 23 -14.19 -0.39 -26.20
N GLU A 24 -14.23 -1.19 -25.16
CA GLU A 24 -14.75 -0.73 -23.87
C GLU A 24 -13.95 0.53 -23.55
N ASN A 25 -14.66 1.63 -23.42
CA ASN A 25 -14.09 2.92 -23.05
C ASN A 25 -13.74 2.84 -21.56
N THR A 26 -12.66 2.10 -21.24
CA THR A 26 -12.18 1.93 -19.88
C THR A 26 -11.71 3.29 -19.37
N ARG A 27 -12.20 3.68 -18.21
CA ARG A 27 -11.74 4.89 -17.52
C ARG A 27 -10.25 4.79 -17.24
N GLN A 28 -9.54 5.92 -17.31
CA GLN A 28 -8.13 5.98 -16.95
C GLN A 28 -7.98 5.87 -15.42
N PRO A 29 -7.34 4.82 -14.91
CA PRO A 29 -7.18 4.66 -13.47
C PRO A 29 -6.20 5.70 -12.92
N LYS A 30 -6.53 6.27 -11.77
CA LYS A 30 -5.69 7.20 -11.02
C LYS A 30 -5.80 6.88 -9.54
N ALA A 31 -4.74 7.06 -8.79
CA ALA A 31 -4.70 6.77 -7.37
C ALA A 31 -4.12 7.92 -6.56
N LEU A 32 -4.76 8.20 -5.44
CA LEU A 32 -4.27 9.11 -4.43
C LEU A 32 -4.36 8.44 -3.06
N PHE A 33 -3.29 8.48 -2.28
CA PHE A 33 -3.34 8.07 -0.90
C PHE A 33 -2.93 9.21 0.03
N ILE A 34 -3.62 9.29 1.16
CA ILE A 34 -3.43 10.31 2.19
C ILE A 34 -3.03 9.61 3.48
N ILE A 35 -1.93 10.03 4.06
CA ILE A 35 -1.57 9.68 5.44
C ILE A 35 -1.87 10.91 6.30
N VAL A 36 -2.75 10.73 7.29
CA VAL A 36 -3.02 11.71 8.34
C VAL A 36 -2.44 11.16 9.63
N ASP A 37 -1.38 11.78 10.11
CA ASP A 37 -0.49 11.20 11.12
C ASP A 37 -1.16 11.00 12.49
N GLY A 38 -0.90 9.84 13.08
CA GLY A 38 -1.10 9.56 14.50
C GLY A 38 -2.54 9.52 15.01
N ILE A 39 -3.51 9.06 14.21
CA ILE A 39 -4.93 9.00 14.60
C ILE A 39 -5.38 7.56 14.84
N PRO A 40 -5.62 7.11 16.08
CA PRO A 40 -6.17 5.78 16.34
C PRO A 40 -7.57 5.59 15.74
N ALA A 41 -7.91 4.36 15.34
CA ALA A 41 -9.21 4.04 14.74
C ALA A 41 -10.42 4.40 15.63
N ASP A 42 -10.29 4.20 16.94
CA ASP A 42 -11.35 4.54 17.91
C ASP A 42 -11.68 6.05 17.92
N VAL A 43 -10.74 6.92 17.56
CA VAL A 43 -10.96 8.36 17.43
C VAL A 43 -11.75 8.67 16.16
N ILE A 44 -11.41 8.05 15.03
CA ILE A 44 -12.16 8.19 13.77
C ILE A 44 -13.61 7.71 13.95
N GLU A 45 -13.81 6.62 14.65
CA GLU A 45 -15.14 6.04 14.89
C GLU A 45 -16.00 6.86 15.86
N LYS A 46 -15.36 7.63 16.74
CA LYS A 46 -16.03 8.47 17.75
C LYS A 46 -16.50 9.82 17.20
N LEU A 47 -15.77 10.38 16.23
CA LEU A 47 -15.98 11.75 15.76
C LEU A 47 -16.94 11.81 14.57
N GLU A 48 -17.66 12.93 14.47
CA GLU A 48 -18.41 13.27 13.26
C GLU A 48 -17.45 13.87 12.22
N LEU A 49 -17.15 13.09 11.18
CA LEU A 49 -16.20 13.39 10.12
C LEU A 49 -16.91 13.27 8.75
N PRO A 50 -17.58 14.34 8.30
CA PRO A 50 -18.49 14.28 7.16
C PRO A 50 -17.81 13.91 5.85
N THR A 51 -16.56 14.33 5.61
CA THR A 51 -15.81 13.97 4.39
C THR A 51 -15.46 12.49 4.37
N LEU A 52 -14.87 11.97 5.44
CA LEU A 52 -14.56 10.55 5.54
C LEU A 52 -15.81 9.70 5.42
N LYS A 53 -16.92 10.13 6.04
CA LYS A 53 -18.22 9.44 5.94
C LYS A 53 -18.76 9.43 4.51
N GLU A 54 -18.64 10.52 3.76
CA GLU A 54 -19.02 10.56 2.34
C GLU A 54 -18.21 9.56 1.51
N ILE A 55 -16.88 9.54 1.70
CA ILE A 55 -15.99 8.61 0.99
C ILE A 55 -16.31 7.15 1.35
N GLN A 56 -16.52 6.85 2.62
CA GLN A 56 -16.91 5.52 3.12
C GLN A 56 -18.20 5.01 2.51
N GLN A 57 -19.16 5.89 2.25
CA GLN A 57 -20.44 5.52 1.61
C GLN A 57 -20.28 5.11 0.15
N VAL A 58 -19.24 5.58 -0.53
CA VAL A 58 -18.92 5.17 -1.91
C VAL A 58 -18.21 3.82 -1.95
N GLY A 59 -17.25 3.59 -1.06
CA GLY A 59 -16.45 2.37 -0.99
C GLY A 59 -16.54 1.67 0.37
N GLY A 60 -15.73 2.07 1.35
CA GLY A 60 -15.76 1.44 2.66
C GLY A 60 -14.81 2.03 3.69
N TYR A 61 -14.99 1.52 4.91
CA TYR A 61 -14.13 1.72 6.06
C TYR A 61 -13.79 0.37 6.67
N THR A 62 -12.56 0.24 7.16
CA THR A 62 -12.14 -0.89 7.98
C THR A 62 -11.10 -0.46 9.00
N ARG A 63 -11.08 -1.12 10.15
CA ARG A 63 -9.91 -1.09 11.03
C ARG A 63 -8.76 -1.80 10.33
N ALA A 64 -7.56 -1.29 10.54
CA ALA A 64 -6.34 -1.82 9.98
C ALA A 64 -5.26 -1.91 11.07
N TYR A 65 -4.11 -2.45 10.77
CA TYR A 65 -3.02 -2.51 11.72
C TYR A 65 -1.66 -2.12 11.10
N THR A 66 -0.77 -1.66 11.97
CA THR A 66 0.65 -1.48 11.71
C THR A 66 1.48 -2.33 12.69
N GLY A 67 2.81 -2.27 12.62
CA GLY A 67 3.67 -2.89 13.62
C GLY A 67 4.09 -4.34 13.34
N GLY A 68 3.72 -4.91 12.20
CA GLY A 68 4.09 -6.27 11.80
C GLY A 68 3.53 -7.35 12.74
N ASP A 69 4.26 -8.44 12.92
CA ASP A 69 3.96 -9.46 13.93
C ASP A 69 4.63 -9.06 15.24
N ALA A 70 3.85 -8.75 16.28
CA ALA A 70 4.34 -8.22 17.54
C ALA A 70 5.42 -9.10 18.23
N ASP A 71 5.32 -10.41 18.05
CA ASP A 71 6.23 -11.40 18.64
C ASP A 71 7.12 -12.10 17.59
N GLY A 72 6.97 -11.73 16.32
CA GLY A 72 7.63 -12.36 15.18
C GLY A 72 8.82 -11.60 14.61
N TYR A 73 9.33 -12.12 13.51
CA TYR A 73 10.47 -11.56 12.78
C TYR A 73 10.15 -10.20 12.11
N SER A 74 8.89 -9.94 11.81
CA SER A 74 8.43 -8.71 11.17
C SER A 74 7.99 -7.63 12.15
N LYS A 75 8.28 -7.80 13.45
CA LYS A 75 7.99 -6.78 14.46
C LYS A 75 8.56 -5.43 14.04
N THR A 76 7.70 -4.45 13.93
CA THR A 76 7.98 -3.14 13.34
C THR A 76 7.57 -2.05 14.34
N PRO A 77 8.39 -1.04 14.64
CA PRO A 77 7.99 0.08 15.48
C PRO A 77 6.78 0.83 14.90
N THR A 78 5.88 1.27 15.77
CA THR A 78 4.73 2.11 15.39
C THR A 78 5.14 3.59 15.38
N ILE A 79 6.08 3.92 14.49
CA ILE A 79 6.72 5.24 14.32
C ILE A 79 6.42 5.73 12.91
N SER A 80 6.31 7.04 12.76
CA SER A 80 5.86 7.74 11.55
C SER A 80 6.58 7.29 10.27
N ALA A 81 7.89 7.54 10.12
CA ALA A 81 8.66 7.15 8.93
C ALA A 81 8.60 5.64 8.65
N VAL A 82 8.56 4.83 9.71
CA VAL A 82 8.48 3.36 9.63
C VAL A 82 7.14 2.92 9.03
N GLY A 83 6.04 3.53 9.50
CA GLY A 83 4.70 3.31 8.97
C GLY A 83 4.58 3.76 7.52
N TYR A 84 5.07 4.97 7.19
CA TYR A 84 5.03 5.48 5.81
C TYR A 84 5.80 4.56 4.85
N ASN A 85 7.01 4.14 5.24
CA ASN A 85 7.80 3.26 4.40
C ASN A 85 7.20 1.87 4.26
N SER A 86 6.56 1.36 5.33
CA SER A 86 5.80 0.10 5.27
C SER A 86 4.64 0.20 4.28
N LEU A 87 3.92 1.34 4.26
CA LEU A 87 2.84 1.57 3.31
C LEU A 87 3.36 1.62 1.86
N ILE A 88 4.38 2.44 1.59
CA ILE A 88 4.80 2.68 0.19
C ILE A 88 5.58 1.51 -0.42
N THR A 89 6.20 0.64 0.40
CA THR A 89 6.94 -0.54 -0.07
C THR A 89 6.13 -1.83 -0.01
N GLY A 90 5.04 -1.86 0.76
CA GLY A 90 4.28 -3.08 1.02
C GLY A 90 5.06 -4.12 1.82
N THR A 91 6.09 -3.70 2.59
CA THR A 91 6.95 -4.58 3.40
C THR A 91 7.15 -4.03 4.80
N TRP A 92 7.48 -4.89 5.78
CA TRP A 92 7.76 -4.49 7.14
C TRP A 92 9.23 -4.05 7.34
N ALA A 93 9.54 -3.43 8.49
CA ALA A 93 10.84 -2.82 8.78
C ALA A 93 12.03 -3.79 8.66
N ASN A 94 11.85 -5.07 8.95
CA ASN A 94 12.88 -6.11 8.75
C ASN A 94 13.36 -6.25 7.31
N LYS A 95 12.61 -5.70 6.34
CA LYS A 95 12.93 -5.66 4.92
C LYS A 95 13.40 -4.28 4.49
N HIS A 96 12.55 -3.26 4.63
CA HIS A 96 12.87 -1.91 4.16
C HIS A 96 13.87 -1.15 5.04
N ASN A 97 14.24 -1.65 6.19
CA ASN A 97 15.29 -1.15 7.11
C ASN A 97 15.10 0.28 7.63
N VAL A 98 13.90 0.82 7.62
CA VAL A 98 13.57 2.08 8.32
C VAL A 98 13.01 1.72 9.68
N TRP A 99 13.70 2.19 10.77
CA TRP A 99 13.39 1.81 12.15
C TRP A 99 12.95 2.98 13.03
N ASP A 100 13.19 4.20 12.54
CA ASP A 100 12.83 5.46 13.20
C ASP A 100 12.74 6.62 12.20
N ASN A 101 12.50 7.83 12.71
CA ASN A 101 12.36 9.04 11.91
C ASN A 101 13.71 9.59 11.38
N ASP A 102 14.85 9.07 11.81
CA ASP A 102 16.16 9.46 11.25
C ASP A 102 16.33 8.92 9.82
N ILE A 103 15.68 7.79 9.49
CA ILE A 103 15.76 7.15 8.17
C ILE A 103 17.22 6.95 7.76
N ALA A 104 18.00 6.35 8.68
CA ALA A 104 19.46 6.36 8.57
C ALA A 104 19.98 5.52 7.40
N ASP A 105 19.34 4.36 7.12
CA ASP A 105 19.83 3.39 6.12
C ASP A 105 18.67 2.62 5.47
N PRO A 106 17.79 3.28 4.70
CA PRO A 106 16.67 2.62 4.05
C PRO A 106 17.15 1.64 2.97
N ASN A 107 16.57 0.43 2.96
CA ASN A 107 16.90 -0.58 1.96
C ASN A 107 16.04 -0.43 0.71
N TYR A 108 16.52 0.29 -0.28
CA TYR A 108 15.83 0.55 -1.55
C TYR A 108 15.75 -0.67 -2.49
N GLN A 109 16.25 -1.83 -2.11
CA GLN A 109 15.99 -3.07 -2.85
C GLN A 109 14.51 -3.47 -2.75
N TYR A 110 13.85 -3.12 -1.65
CA TYR A 110 12.40 -3.23 -1.48
C TYR A 110 11.73 -1.99 -2.08
N TRP A 111 11.34 -2.09 -3.34
CA TRP A 111 10.88 -0.95 -4.13
C TRP A 111 9.60 -0.34 -3.57
N ASN A 112 9.58 0.99 -3.52
CA ASN A 112 8.34 1.73 -3.24
C ASN A 112 7.45 1.80 -4.49
N ILE A 113 6.18 2.17 -4.28
CA ILE A 113 5.14 2.24 -5.32
C ILE A 113 5.52 3.19 -6.46
N PHE A 114 6.25 4.28 -6.21
CA PHE A 114 6.68 5.25 -7.22
C PHE A 114 7.68 4.63 -8.18
N ARG A 115 8.69 3.92 -7.66
CA ARG A 115 9.64 3.18 -8.50
C ARG A 115 8.95 2.09 -9.31
N ILE A 116 7.98 1.40 -8.72
CA ILE A 116 7.18 0.38 -9.42
C ILE A 116 6.39 1.04 -10.57
N ALA A 117 5.72 2.16 -10.30
CA ALA A 117 4.91 2.86 -11.28
C ALA A 117 5.75 3.35 -12.48
N GLU A 118 6.84 4.07 -12.23
CA GLU A 118 7.71 4.58 -13.29
C GLU A 118 8.40 3.46 -14.09
N THR A 119 8.71 2.33 -13.44
CA THR A 119 9.29 1.18 -14.13
C THR A 119 8.26 0.44 -14.98
N ALA A 120 7.00 0.38 -14.52
CA ALA A 120 5.92 -0.27 -15.27
C ALA A 120 5.52 0.54 -16.51
N ASP A 121 5.46 1.86 -16.38
CA ASP A 121 5.14 2.79 -17.49
C ASP A 121 5.71 4.17 -17.16
N SER A 122 6.73 4.60 -17.90
CA SER A 122 7.38 5.91 -17.74
C SER A 122 6.50 7.11 -18.10
N SER A 123 5.31 6.90 -18.64
CA SER A 123 4.33 7.95 -18.91
C SER A 123 3.45 8.29 -17.71
N ILE A 124 3.44 7.44 -16.68
CA ILE A 124 2.71 7.65 -15.43
C ILE A 124 3.23 8.93 -14.76
N LYS A 125 2.30 9.85 -14.46
CA LYS A 125 2.61 11.10 -13.77
C LYS A 125 2.50 10.91 -12.26
N THR A 126 3.60 11.16 -11.56
CA THR A 126 3.73 10.95 -10.13
C THR A 126 3.79 12.28 -9.38
N ALA A 127 3.23 12.29 -8.15
CA ALA A 127 3.15 13.49 -7.33
C ALA A 127 3.31 13.22 -5.83
N ILE A 128 3.92 14.17 -5.12
CA ILE A 128 3.92 14.23 -3.66
C ILE A 128 3.58 15.63 -3.17
N PHE A 129 2.73 15.71 -2.15
CA PHE A 129 2.38 16.91 -1.41
C PHE A 129 2.54 16.59 0.07
N SER A 130 3.56 17.14 0.72
CA SER A 130 4.00 16.65 2.03
C SER A 130 4.37 17.80 2.96
N THR A 131 3.94 17.71 4.20
CA THR A 131 4.37 18.59 5.28
C THR A 131 5.81 18.29 5.69
N TRP A 132 6.30 17.09 5.41
CA TRP A 132 7.67 16.66 5.75
C TRP A 132 8.50 16.31 4.50
N LEU A 133 9.66 16.97 4.33
CA LEU A 133 10.54 16.81 3.16
C LEU A 133 11.12 15.40 3.02
N ASP A 134 11.45 14.74 4.13
CA ASP A 134 12.12 13.43 4.10
C ASP A 134 11.25 12.31 3.50
N ASN A 135 9.94 12.51 3.43
CA ASN A 135 9.06 11.61 2.68
C ASN A 135 9.47 11.48 1.21
N ARG A 136 9.85 12.58 0.57
CA ARG A 136 10.34 12.57 -0.81
C ARG A 136 11.82 12.21 -0.91
N THR A 137 12.66 12.86 -0.11
CA THR A 137 14.11 12.81 -0.29
C THR A 137 14.74 11.53 0.23
N LYS A 138 14.16 10.93 1.31
CA LYS A 138 14.68 9.72 1.93
C LYS A 138 13.76 8.50 1.72
N LEU A 139 12.44 8.60 1.96
CA LEU A 139 11.57 7.42 1.84
C LEU A 139 11.30 7.04 0.39
N ILE A 140 10.91 8.00 -0.46
CA ILE A 140 10.86 7.76 -1.91
C ILE A 140 12.28 7.64 -2.47
N GLY A 141 13.23 8.43 -1.95
CA GLY A 141 14.62 8.47 -2.42
C GLY A 141 14.75 9.15 -3.79
N GLU A 142 13.96 10.21 -4.04
CA GLU A 142 13.98 10.93 -5.32
C GLU A 142 15.41 11.30 -5.75
N GLY A 143 15.79 10.89 -6.96
CA GLY A 143 17.11 11.12 -7.55
C GLY A 143 18.23 10.24 -7.04
N LEU A 144 18.02 9.41 -6.01
CA LEU A 144 19.04 8.51 -5.50
C LEU A 144 19.22 7.30 -6.44
N PRO A 145 20.46 6.95 -6.82
CA PRO A 145 20.74 5.78 -7.67
C PRO A 145 20.17 4.47 -7.10
N ASP A 146 20.32 4.26 -5.78
CA ASP A 146 19.85 3.04 -5.11
C ASP A 146 18.33 2.93 -5.09
N ALA A 147 17.63 4.07 -5.11
CA ALA A 147 16.17 4.14 -5.25
C ALA A 147 15.68 4.08 -6.70
N GLY A 148 16.60 3.91 -7.68
CA GLY A 148 16.27 3.80 -9.10
C GLY A 148 16.34 5.11 -9.87
N SER A 149 16.88 6.18 -9.31
CA SER A 149 17.02 7.52 -9.92
C SER A 149 15.70 8.08 -10.45
N ILE A 150 14.58 7.80 -9.77
CA ILE A 150 13.24 8.30 -10.13
C ILE A 150 13.10 9.79 -9.80
N TYR A 151 12.26 10.48 -10.55
CA TYR A 151 11.95 11.91 -10.34
C TYR A 151 10.45 12.15 -10.48
N LEU A 152 9.85 12.73 -9.43
CA LEU A 152 8.43 13.02 -9.41
C LEU A 152 8.08 14.21 -10.33
N ASP A 153 6.96 14.12 -11.06
CA ASP A 153 6.50 15.19 -11.95
C ASP A 153 6.00 16.41 -11.19
N PHE A 154 5.33 16.19 -10.06
CA PHE A 154 4.79 17.26 -9.21
C PHE A 154 5.22 17.05 -7.77
N LYS A 155 5.67 18.12 -7.12
CA LYS A 155 6.08 18.08 -5.72
C LYS A 155 5.84 19.41 -5.03
N TYR A 156 5.36 19.34 -3.79
CA TYR A 156 5.16 20.48 -2.95
C TYR A 156 5.43 20.10 -1.50
N ASP A 157 6.62 20.44 -1.01
CA ASP A 157 7.15 20.10 0.31
C ASP A 157 8.21 21.14 0.75
N SER A 158 8.97 20.86 1.78
CA SER A 158 10.03 21.74 2.35
C SER A 158 9.48 22.98 3.03
N LEU A 159 8.19 23.07 3.30
CA LEU A 159 7.55 24.24 3.89
C LEU A 159 7.93 24.43 5.35
N GLU A 160 8.30 23.36 6.04
CA GLU A 160 8.79 23.34 7.42
C GLU A 160 10.10 24.14 7.58
N TYR A 161 10.80 24.42 6.49
CA TYR A 161 12.01 25.26 6.49
C TYR A 161 11.73 26.73 6.15
N ASP A 162 10.55 27.07 5.65
CA ASP A 162 10.14 28.45 5.35
C ASP A 162 9.58 29.15 6.59
N THR A 163 10.47 29.47 7.53
CA THR A 163 10.12 30.12 8.80
C THR A 163 9.67 31.58 8.64
N ILE A 164 9.75 32.15 7.43
CA ILE A 164 9.21 33.48 7.12
C ILE A 164 7.72 33.38 6.85
N ARG A 165 7.33 32.44 6.00
CA ARG A 165 5.92 32.18 5.66
C ARG A 165 5.19 31.46 6.77
N PHE A 166 5.84 30.53 7.44
CA PHE A 166 5.32 29.70 8.51
C PHE A 166 6.16 29.88 9.79
N PRO A 167 6.00 31.00 10.54
CA PRO A 167 6.77 31.25 11.74
C PRO A 167 6.53 30.21 12.82
N HIS A 168 7.60 29.56 13.29
CA HIS A 168 7.50 28.51 14.29
C HIS A 168 7.06 29.06 15.66
N GLY A 169 5.92 28.60 16.13
CA GLY A 169 5.36 28.90 17.45
C GLY A 169 5.25 27.65 18.32
N ASN A 170 5.24 27.83 19.64
CA ASN A 170 5.08 26.72 20.59
C ASN A 170 3.72 26.02 20.50
N ASP A 171 2.72 26.69 19.92
CA ASP A 171 1.37 26.14 19.70
C ASP A 171 1.28 25.25 18.45
N ARG A 172 2.38 25.13 17.70
CA ARG A 172 2.51 24.31 16.48
C ARG A 172 1.50 24.63 15.38
N LYS A 173 0.80 25.76 15.44
CA LYS A 173 -0.17 26.15 14.40
C LYS A 173 0.45 26.32 13.02
N PHE A 174 1.73 26.63 12.94
CA PHE A 174 2.44 26.70 11.66
C PHE A 174 2.38 25.35 10.91
N ILE A 175 2.32 24.20 11.59
CA ILE A 175 2.15 22.88 10.94
C ILE A 175 0.73 22.77 10.35
N GLN A 176 -0.29 23.25 11.06
CA GLN A 176 -1.65 23.28 10.50
C GLN A 176 -1.74 24.17 9.24
N GLU A 177 -1.02 25.30 9.24
CA GLU A 177 -0.94 26.20 8.08
C GLU A 177 -0.19 25.55 6.91
N ILE A 178 0.85 24.75 7.19
CA ILE A 178 1.58 23.95 6.20
C ILE A 178 0.66 22.86 5.63
N ASP A 179 -0.04 22.08 6.48
CA ASP A 179 -1.02 21.08 6.04
C ASP A 179 -2.07 21.70 5.12
N GLU A 180 -2.56 22.88 5.46
CA GLU A 180 -3.52 23.63 4.64
C GLU A 180 -2.93 24.01 3.26
N ALA A 181 -1.67 24.45 3.23
CA ALA A 181 -0.98 24.80 1.99
C ALA A 181 -0.74 23.55 1.12
N VAL A 182 -0.34 22.44 1.75
CA VAL A 182 -0.14 21.12 1.12
C VAL A 182 -1.43 20.64 0.47
N VAL A 183 -2.54 20.65 1.21
CA VAL A 183 -3.87 20.24 0.72
C VAL A 183 -4.36 21.11 -0.44
N ASN A 184 -4.20 22.45 -0.33
CA ASN A 184 -4.60 23.36 -1.39
C ASN A 184 -3.79 23.12 -2.67
N SER A 185 -2.48 22.87 -2.55
CA SER A 185 -1.61 22.55 -3.67
C SER A 185 -1.98 21.20 -4.31
N ALA A 186 -2.25 20.17 -3.48
CA ALA A 186 -2.70 18.86 -3.97
C ALA A 186 -4.03 18.95 -4.72
N ALA A 187 -5.04 19.61 -4.15
CA ALA A 187 -6.34 19.80 -4.79
C ALA A 187 -6.22 20.55 -6.13
N GLN A 188 -5.34 21.56 -6.20
CA GLN A 188 -5.07 22.32 -7.41
C GLN A 188 -4.36 21.48 -8.48
N ALA A 189 -3.38 20.66 -8.08
CA ALA A 189 -2.69 19.74 -8.99
C ALA A 189 -3.64 18.67 -9.54
N ILE A 190 -4.51 18.10 -8.70
CA ILE A 190 -5.56 17.16 -9.15
C ILE A 190 -6.48 17.84 -10.17
N ALA A 191 -7.00 19.02 -9.87
CA ALA A 191 -7.91 19.74 -10.74
C ALA A 191 -7.29 20.07 -12.13
N ASN A 192 -6.02 20.49 -12.15
CA ASN A 192 -5.37 21.06 -13.33
C ASN A 192 -4.52 20.04 -14.10
N HIS A 193 -3.91 19.07 -13.44
CA HIS A 193 -2.90 18.17 -14.01
C HIS A 193 -3.26 16.70 -13.89
N ALA A 194 -4.10 16.32 -12.90
CA ALA A 194 -4.56 14.97 -12.67
C ALA A 194 -3.42 13.92 -12.67
N PRO A 195 -2.43 14.01 -11.76
CA PRO A 195 -1.37 13.00 -11.66
C PRO A 195 -1.97 11.59 -11.52
N ASP A 196 -1.26 10.57 -12.02
CA ASP A 196 -1.77 9.19 -12.02
C ASP A 196 -1.58 8.52 -10.65
N LEU A 197 -0.48 8.87 -9.94
CA LEU A 197 -0.19 8.40 -8.59
C LEU A 197 0.22 9.57 -7.71
N THR A 198 -0.50 9.78 -6.59
CA THR A 198 -0.27 10.91 -5.70
C THR A 198 -0.20 10.46 -4.24
N TRP A 199 0.80 10.96 -3.50
CA TRP A 199 0.89 10.87 -2.05
C TRP A 199 0.65 12.23 -1.43
N VAL A 200 -0.26 12.30 -0.45
CA VAL A 200 -0.48 13.47 0.42
C VAL A 200 -0.18 13.08 1.87
N TYR A 201 0.61 13.90 2.55
CA TYR A 201 0.95 13.69 3.96
C TYR A 201 0.63 14.94 4.78
N LEU A 202 -0.08 14.73 5.92
CA LEU A 202 -0.54 15.75 6.86
C LEU A 202 -0.05 15.39 8.28
N GLU A 203 0.60 16.34 8.96
CA GLU A 203 1.31 16.11 10.23
C GLU A 203 0.56 16.62 11.47
N PHE A 204 -0.23 17.69 11.35
CA PHE A 204 -0.74 18.46 12.50
C PHE A 204 -1.48 17.63 13.55
N THR A 205 -2.16 16.57 13.17
CA THR A 205 -2.88 15.69 14.10
C THR A 205 -1.93 14.98 15.06
N ASP A 206 -0.74 14.58 14.59
CA ASP A 206 0.26 13.94 15.43
C ASP A 206 0.83 14.91 16.48
N ASP A 207 1.16 16.15 16.06
CA ASP A 207 1.59 17.21 16.98
C ASP A 207 0.58 17.46 18.10
N MET A 208 -0.70 17.54 17.75
CA MET A 208 -1.76 17.75 18.74
C MET A 208 -1.95 16.54 19.65
N GLY A 209 -1.80 15.34 19.11
CA GLY A 209 -1.78 14.10 19.90
C GLY A 209 -0.62 14.10 20.91
N HIS A 210 0.61 14.39 20.49
CA HIS A 210 1.78 14.47 21.37
C HIS A 210 1.59 15.52 22.47
N GLN A 211 1.06 16.66 22.13
CA GLN A 211 0.92 17.76 23.06
C GLN A 211 -0.23 17.54 24.06
N PHE A 212 -1.39 17.06 23.61
CA PHE A 212 -2.62 17.07 24.40
C PHE A 212 -3.22 15.68 24.67
N GLY A 213 -2.78 14.63 23.99
CA GLY A 213 -3.38 13.30 24.07
C GLY A 213 -4.83 13.29 23.60
N ASP A 214 -5.64 12.38 24.11
CA ASP A 214 -7.07 12.28 23.84
C ASP A 214 -7.83 13.47 24.45
N SER A 215 -7.92 14.56 23.69
CA SER A 215 -8.40 15.87 24.16
C SER A 215 -9.25 16.58 23.11
N PRO A 216 -10.01 17.60 23.49
CA PRO A 216 -10.72 18.45 22.52
C PRO A 216 -9.80 19.05 21.45
N GLN A 217 -8.58 19.45 21.81
CA GLN A 217 -7.60 20.02 20.88
C GLN A 217 -7.19 19.03 19.79
N PHE A 218 -6.91 17.78 20.19
CA PHE A 218 -6.61 16.71 19.24
C PHE A 218 -7.83 16.39 18.35
N TYR A 219 -9.02 16.28 18.93
CA TYR A 219 -10.23 16.00 18.16
C TYR A 219 -10.60 17.14 17.19
N ASP A 220 -10.31 18.38 17.55
CA ASP A 220 -10.51 19.52 16.64
C ASP A 220 -9.48 19.51 15.49
N ALA A 221 -8.24 19.07 15.72
CA ALA A 221 -7.27 18.85 14.67
C ALA A 221 -7.70 17.74 13.69
N VAL A 222 -8.27 16.65 14.21
CA VAL A 222 -8.83 15.57 13.36
C VAL A 222 -10.00 16.07 12.50
N LYS A 223 -10.90 16.88 13.06
CA LYS A 223 -11.98 17.50 12.27
C LYS A 223 -11.47 18.49 11.23
N ALA A 224 -10.40 19.23 11.54
CA ALA A 224 -9.75 20.12 10.58
C ALA A 224 -9.15 19.32 9.42
N ALA A 225 -8.48 18.20 9.70
CA ALA A 225 -7.94 17.29 8.68
C ALA A 225 -9.07 16.72 7.80
N ASP A 226 -10.22 16.31 8.36
CA ASP A 226 -11.39 15.88 7.59
C ASP A 226 -11.88 16.96 6.61
N ALA A 227 -11.96 18.22 7.06
CA ALA A 227 -12.35 19.35 6.22
C ALA A 227 -11.30 19.63 5.12
N GLN A 228 -10.00 19.50 5.41
CA GLN A 228 -8.91 19.61 4.46
C GLN A 228 -9.00 18.53 3.38
N ILE A 229 -9.19 17.27 3.77
CA ILE A 229 -9.42 16.14 2.85
C ILE A 229 -10.60 16.40 1.93
N GLY A 230 -11.64 17.08 2.44
CA GLY A 230 -12.83 17.48 1.65
C GLY A 230 -12.50 18.31 0.41
N LYS A 231 -11.45 19.13 0.44
CA LYS A 231 -11.01 19.91 -0.73
C LYS A 231 -10.46 19.00 -1.82
N ILE A 232 -9.63 18.03 -1.44
CA ILE A 232 -9.07 17.02 -2.33
C ILE A 232 -10.20 16.15 -2.92
N TRP A 233 -11.09 15.68 -2.06
CA TRP A 233 -12.23 14.86 -2.48
C TRP A 233 -13.15 15.59 -3.47
N ASN A 234 -13.40 16.89 -3.26
CA ASN A 234 -14.15 17.69 -4.21
C ASN A 234 -13.46 17.83 -5.56
N ALA A 235 -12.12 18.01 -5.57
CA ALA A 235 -11.35 18.04 -6.82
C ALA A 235 -11.45 16.71 -7.59
N ILE A 236 -11.35 15.58 -6.89
CA ILE A 236 -11.53 14.23 -7.47
C ILE A 236 -12.93 14.09 -8.09
N LYS A 237 -14.00 14.43 -7.35
CA LYS A 237 -15.37 14.34 -7.86
C LYS A 237 -15.60 15.18 -9.13
N GLU A 238 -15.03 16.39 -9.18
CA GLU A 238 -15.11 17.22 -10.39
C GLU A 238 -14.30 16.63 -11.55
N ARG A 239 -13.17 15.98 -11.28
CA ARG A 239 -12.40 15.26 -12.31
C ARG A 239 -13.20 14.10 -12.88
N GLU A 240 -13.73 13.21 -12.05
CA GLU A 240 -14.52 12.05 -12.48
C GLU A 240 -15.79 12.43 -13.26
N LYS A 241 -16.40 13.60 -12.93
CA LYS A 241 -17.57 14.13 -13.62
C LYS A 241 -17.25 14.66 -15.02
N ASN A 242 -16.08 15.29 -15.19
CA ASN A 242 -15.74 16.03 -16.40
C ASN A 242 -14.79 15.27 -17.33
N PHE A 243 -14.12 14.23 -16.85
CA PHE A 243 -13.13 13.45 -17.59
C PHE A 243 -13.41 11.95 -17.44
N ASN A 244 -12.88 11.16 -18.35
CA ASN A 244 -12.99 9.69 -18.32
C ASN A 244 -11.93 9.09 -17.40
N GLU A 245 -11.96 9.44 -16.12
CA GLU A 245 -11.01 9.02 -15.07
C GLU A 245 -11.71 8.18 -14.01
N ASP A 246 -10.97 7.20 -13.43
CA ASP A 246 -11.38 6.34 -12.34
C ASP A 246 -10.43 6.56 -11.15
N TRP A 247 -10.83 7.40 -10.20
CA TRP A 247 -9.99 7.80 -9.09
C TRP A 247 -10.19 6.89 -7.89
N LEU A 248 -9.11 6.25 -7.48
CA LEU A 248 -9.00 5.64 -6.17
C LEU A 248 -8.48 6.66 -5.16
N ILE A 249 -9.19 6.84 -4.05
CA ILE A 249 -8.64 7.50 -2.86
C ILE A 249 -8.54 6.51 -1.72
N VAL A 250 -7.36 6.44 -1.08
CA VAL A 250 -7.11 5.67 0.14
C VAL A 250 -6.62 6.64 1.21
N ILE A 251 -7.32 6.70 2.34
CA ILE A 251 -6.97 7.56 3.47
C ILE A 251 -6.70 6.65 4.66
N THR A 252 -5.58 6.88 5.32
CA THR A 252 -5.15 6.10 6.48
C THR A 252 -4.37 6.96 7.46
N THR A 253 -3.94 6.33 8.55
CA THR A 253 -2.92 6.82 9.47
C THR A 253 -1.78 5.81 9.54
N ASP A 254 -0.64 6.20 10.00
CA ASP A 254 0.57 5.37 10.08
C ASP A 254 0.68 4.58 11.39
N HIS A 255 0.13 5.14 12.49
CA HIS A 255 0.07 4.49 13.80
C HIS A 255 -1.10 5.04 14.64
N GLY A 256 -1.44 4.30 15.68
CA GLY A 256 -2.29 4.78 16.74
C GLY A 256 -1.49 5.42 17.88
N ARG A 257 -2.04 5.41 19.10
CA ARG A 257 -1.44 6.02 20.29
C ARG A 257 -1.63 5.13 21.51
N ASP A 258 -0.77 5.29 22.52
CA ASP A 258 -0.94 4.58 23.80
C ASP A 258 -2.33 4.82 24.39
N ALA A 259 -2.86 3.79 25.06
CA ALA A 259 -4.19 3.87 25.66
C ALA A 259 -4.23 4.63 26.98
N GLU A 260 -3.07 4.89 27.58
CA GLU A 260 -2.96 5.49 28.93
C GLU A 260 -3.03 7.01 28.85
N THR A 261 -2.30 7.62 27.92
CA THR A 261 -2.20 9.07 27.80
C THR A 261 -2.71 9.59 26.45
N GLY A 262 -2.77 8.77 25.44
CA GLY A 262 -3.02 9.16 24.04
C GLY A 262 -1.91 10.03 23.44
N LYS A 263 -0.73 10.13 24.11
CA LYS A 263 0.36 11.03 23.69
C LYS A 263 1.52 10.31 23.02
N ARG A 264 1.71 9.03 23.29
CA ARG A 264 2.90 8.26 22.89
C ARG A 264 2.52 7.24 21.85
N HIS A 265 3.51 6.85 21.08
CA HIS A 265 3.49 5.76 20.12
C HIS A 265 4.91 5.18 19.99
N GLY A 266 5.10 4.20 19.13
CA GLY A 266 6.40 3.52 18.90
C GLY A 266 6.45 2.12 19.47
N GLY A 267 5.48 1.76 20.33
CA GLY A 267 5.38 0.46 20.98
C GLY A 267 4.57 -0.57 20.20
N GLN A 268 4.10 -1.59 20.91
CA GLN A 268 3.34 -2.72 20.36
C GLN A 268 2.00 -2.93 21.08
N SER A 269 1.51 -1.94 21.81
CA SER A 269 0.18 -2.05 22.39
C SER A 269 -0.89 -2.10 21.29
N ASP A 270 -2.01 -2.74 21.56
CA ASP A 270 -3.09 -2.89 20.59
C ASP A 270 -3.54 -1.55 20.01
N ARG A 271 -3.61 -0.48 20.81
CA ARG A 271 -4.04 0.83 20.35
C ARG A 271 -2.98 1.57 19.56
N GLU A 272 -1.67 1.42 19.87
CA GLU A 272 -0.59 1.99 19.06
C GLU A 272 -0.53 1.33 17.68
N ARG A 273 -0.86 0.05 17.58
CA ARG A 273 -0.91 -0.72 16.33
C ARG A 273 -2.20 -0.51 15.56
N LEU A 274 -3.25 0.01 16.18
CA LEU A 274 -4.57 0.13 15.58
C LEU A 274 -4.65 1.35 14.65
N THR A 275 -4.67 1.06 13.37
CA THR A 275 -4.87 2.03 12.29
C THR A 275 -6.25 1.84 11.63
N TRP A 276 -6.49 2.50 10.53
CA TRP A 276 -7.74 2.43 9.79
C TRP A 276 -7.53 2.75 8.32
N ILE A 277 -8.44 2.28 7.47
CA ILE A 277 -8.46 2.58 6.04
C ILE A 277 -9.86 3.05 5.66
N THR A 278 -9.94 4.22 5.03
CA THR A 278 -11.12 4.74 4.35
C THR A 278 -10.84 4.85 2.86
N THR A 279 -11.76 4.37 2.02
CA THR A 279 -11.59 4.39 0.56
C THR A 279 -12.91 4.52 -0.18
N ASN A 280 -12.87 5.06 -1.40
CA ASN A 280 -14.00 5.09 -2.33
C ASN A 280 -14.07 3.86 -3.25
N SER A 281 -13.15 2.90 -3.13
CA SER A 281 -13.10 1.74 -4.02
C SER A 281 -14.38 0.92 -3.99
N LYS A 282 -14.94 0.63 -5.17
CA LYS A 282 -16.08 -0.28 -5.34
C LYS A 282 -15.64 -1.73 -5.59
N ASN A 283 -14.34 -1.96 -5.83
CA ASN A 283 -13.77 -3.27 -6.15
C ASN A 283 -13.07 -3.90 -4.94
N LEU A 284 -13.58 -3.61 -3.73
CA LEU A 284 -13.07 -4.21 -2.51
C LEU A 284 -13.35 -5.70 -2.51
N ASN A 285 -12.31 -6.50 -2.26
CA ASN A 285 -12.47 -7.94 -2.06
C ASN A 285 -12.79 -8.25 -0.58
N GLN A 286 -13.04 -9.51 -0.27
CA GLN A 286 -13.42 -9.92 1.09
C GLN A 286 -12.33 -9.70 2.14
N TYR A 287 -11.06 -9.64 1.73
CA TYR A 287 -9.93 -9.39 2.63
C TYR A 287 -9.99 -8.00 3.27
N PHE A 288 -10.63 -7.01 2.62
CA PHE A 288 -10.82 -5.68 3.20
C PHE A 288 -11.49 -5.69 4.59
N LYS A 289 -12.30 -6.71 4.88
CA LYS A 289 -12.99 -6.86 6.17
C LYS A 289 -12.19 -7.67 7.21
N ALA A 290 -11.01 -8.16 6.84
CA ALA A 290 -10.19 -9.01 7.69
C ALA A 290 -9.09 -8.24 8.47
N THR A 291 -9.29 -6.94 8.71
CA THR A 291 -8.31 -6.06 9.36
C THR A 291 -6.97 -6.05 8.61
N PRO A 292 -6.92 -5.47 7.40
CA PRO A 292 -5.72 -5.44 6.58
C PRO A 292 -4.57 -4.71 7.29
N GLY A 293 -3.33 -5.08 6.97
CA GLY A 293 -2.15 -4.38 7.42
C GLY A 293 -1.87 -3.12 6.59
N MET A 294 -1.09 -2.21 7.12
CA MET A 294 -0.63 -1.03 6.37
C MET A 294 0.10 -1.40 5.09
N VAL A 295 0.84 -2.50 5.10
CA VAL A 295 1.56 -3.04 3.94
C VAL A 295 0.65 -3.46 2.78
N ASP A 296 -0.66 -3.66 3.04
CA ASP A 296 -1.65 -4.10 2.05
C ASP A 296 -2.13 -2.96 1.14
N ILE A 297 -1.84 -1.70 1.52
CA ILE A 297 -2.26 -0.51 0.77
C ILE A 297 -1.50 -0.42 -0.56
N MET A 298 -0.17 -0.59 -0.55
CA MET A 298 0.65 -0.52 -1.77
C MET A 298 0.19 -1.49 -2.86
N PRO A 299 0.06 -2.82 -2.62
CA PRO A 299 -0.38 -3.75 -3.65
C PRO A 299 -1.84 -3.52 -4.08
N SER A 300 -2.69 -2.93 -3.22
CA SER A 300 -4.05 -2.53 -3.58
C SER A 300 -4.07 -1.35 -4.56
N ILE A 301 -3.22 -0.34 -4.33
CA ILE A 301 -3.03 0.78 -5.26
C ILE A 301 -2.46 0.27 -6.59
N ALA A 302 -1.45 -0.60 -6.55
CA ALA A 302 -0.85 -1.19 -7.74
C ALA A 302 -1.89 -1.98 -8.56
N SER A 303 -2.79 -2.72 -7.89
CA SER A 303 -3.90 -3.44 -8.52
C SER A 303 -4.88 -2.49 -9.21
N HIS A 304 -5.29 -1.39 -8.57
CA HIS A 304 -6.18 -0.39 -9.18
C HIS A 304 -5.57 0.28 -10.41
N LEU A 305 -4.29 0.64 -10.33
CA LEU A 305 -3.54 1.26 -11.43
C LEU A 305 -3.13 0.26 -12.51
N ASN A 306 -3.42 -1.04 -12.35
CA ASN A 306 -2.99 -2.12 -13.25
C ASN A 306 -1.46 -2.16 -13.46
N LEU A 307 -0.69 -1.84 -12.42
CA LEU A 307 0.78 -1.85 -12.49
C LEU A 307 1.32 -3.28 -12.56
N THR A 308 2.22 -3.50 -13.50
CA THR A 308 2.99 -4.75 -13.55
C THR A 308 4.17 -4.66 -12.59
N ILE A 309 4.08 -5.33 -11.46
CA ILE A 309 5.19 -5.43 -10.49
C ILE A 309 6.16 -6.52 -10.98
N PRO A 310 7.48 -6.24 -11.12
CA PRO A 310 8.45 -7.25 -11.48
C PRO A 310 8.39 -8.46 -10.53
N GLU A 311 8.50 -9.68 -11.08
CA GLU A 311 8.29 -10.90 -10.31
C GLU A 311 9.17 -10.99 -9.06
N GLN A 312 10.43 -10.57 -9.16
CA GLN A 312 11.38 -10.57 -8.05
C GLN A 312 10.90 -9.67 -6.90
N ILE A 313 10.38 -8.48 -7.21
CA ILE A 313 9.82 -7.54 -6.23
C ILE A 313 8.54 -8.11 -5.63
N ARG A 314 7.65 -8.66 -6.47
CA ARG A 314 6.36 -9.23 -6.04
C ARG A 314 6.53 -10.38 -5.04
N LYS A 315 7.61 -11.17 -5.14
CA LYS A 315 7.93 -12.25 -4.21
C LYS A 315 8.32 -11.75 -2.81
N GLU A 316 8.74 -10.51 -2.68
CA GLU A 316 9.20 -9.91 -1.42
C GLU A 316 8.14 -9.04 -0.73
N ILE A 317 7.05 -8.69 -1.40
CA ILE A 317 5.96 -7.90 -0.80
C ILE A 317 5.27 -8.73 0.28
N ASP A 318 5.10 -8.15 1.47
CA ASP A 318 4.37 -8.76 2.59
C ASP A 318 2.86 -8.52 2.47
N GLY A 319 2.50 -7.43 1.82
CA GLY A 319 1.12 -6.99 1.70
C GLY A 319 0.26 -7.86 0.78
N VAL A 320 -1.01 -8.00 1.17
CA VAL A 320 -2.08 -8.67 0.42
C VAL A 320 -3.06 -7.62 -0.11
N PRO A 321 -3.34 -7.56 -1.42
CA PRO A 321 -4.24 -6.54 -1.93
C PRO A 321 -5.68 -6.74 -1.43
N PHE A 322 -6.32 -5.67 -0.99
CA PHE A 322 -7.75 -5.64 -0.69
C PHE A 322 -8.60 -5.09 -1.86
N ILE A 323 -7.96 -4.79 -3.00
CA ILE A 323 -8.59 -4.42 -4.27
C ILE A 323 -8.15 -5.43 -5.34
N GLY A 324 -9.10 -5.92 -6.13
CA GLY A 324 -8.85 -6.92 -7.17
C GLY A 324 -8.84 -8.36 -6.66
N PRO A 325 -8.33 -9.32 -7.46
CA PRO A 325 -8.35 -10.73 -7.09
C PRO A 325 -7.37 -11.04 -5.97
N VAL A 326 -7.82 -11.90 -5.05
CA VAL A 326 -7.03 -12.44 -3.93
C VAL A 326 -7.37 -13.91 -3.75
N ASP A 327 -6.35 -14.75 -3.61
CA ASP A 327 -6.53 -16.20 -3.48
C ASP A 327 -6.44 -16.67 -2.03
N ILE A 328 -5.40 -16.23 -1.32
CA ILE A 328 -5.14 -16.59 0.07
C ILE A 328 -4.64 -15.37 0.85
N ALA A 329 -4.76 -15.40 2.17
CA ALA A 329 -4.20 -14.40 3.08
C ALA A 329 -3.66 -15.06 4.37
N GLU A 330 -3.06 -14.22 5.22
CA GLU A 330 -2.61 -14.62 6.56
C GLU A 330 -1.67 -15.82 6.58
N LEU A 331 -0.72 -15.88 5.64
CA LEU A 331 0.29 -16.92 5.61
C LEU A 331 1.19 -16.84 6.86
N LYS A 332 1.20 -17.90 7.65
CA LYS A 332 1.99 -18.02 8.89
C LYS A 332 2.83 -19.29 8.88
N ALA A 333 4.03 -19.18 9.44
CA ALA A 333 4.92 -20.31 9.66
C ALA A 333 5.25 -20.42 11.15
N ALA A 334 5.04 -21.57 11.73
CA ALA A 334 5.31 -21.84 13.14
C ALA A 334 6.08 -23.18 13.30
N LEU A 335 6.90 -23.26 14.36
CA LEU A 335 7.50 -24.54 14.76
C LEU A 335 6.39 -25.47 15.26
N ASP A 336 6.31 -26.67 14.72
CA ASP A 336 5.43 -27.73 15.16
C ASP A 336 6.21 -29.04 15.25
N GLN A 337 6.40 -29.51 16.49
CA GLN A 337 7.28 -30.64 16.82
C GLN A 337 8.71 -30.43 16.29
N ASP A 338 9.13 -31.18 15.30
CA ASP A 338 10.45 -31.13 14.67
C ASP A 338 10.42 -30.57 13.23
N GLY A 339 9.29 -29.94 12.84
CA GLY A 339 9.06 -29.35 11.54
C GLY A 339 8.41 -27.97 11.59
N ILE A 340 7.98 -27.53 10.43
CA ILE A 340 7.32 -26.23 10.22
C ILE A 340 5.88 -26.49 9.78
N LEU A 341 4.93 -25.92 10.50
CA LEU A 341 3.53 -25.85 10.10
C LEU A 341 3.28 -24.51 9.39
N LEU A 342 2.90 -24.58 8.12
CA LEU A 342 2.34 -23.44 7.39
C LEU A 342 0.83 -23.44 7.55
N GLN A 343 0.25 -22.25 7.69
CA GLN A 343 -1.18 -22.01 7.71
C GLN A 343 -1.51 -20.78 6.87
N TRP A 344 -2.69 -20.80 6.24
CA TRP A 344 -3.22 -19.68 5.46
C TRP A 344 -4.74 -19.68 5.51
N ASN A 345 -5.37 -18.58 5.14
CA ASN A 345 -6.81 -18.50 4.92
C ASN A 345 -7.11 -18.53 3.43
N LEU A 346 -7.91 -19.49 2.97
CA LEU A 346 -8.36 -19.56 1.58
C LEU A 346 -9.50 -18.56 1.36
N LEU A 347 -9.25 -17.58 0.49
CA LEU A 347 -10.23 -16.55 0.14
C LEU A 347 -10.94 -16.86 -1.18
N ASN A 348 -10.23 -17.44 -2.16
CA ASN A 348 -10.80 -17.81 -3.44
C ASN A 348 -11.05 -19.34 -3.50
N PRO A 349 -12.30 -19.81 -3.35
CA PRO A 349 -12.60 -21.24 -3.33
C PRO A 349 -12.39 -21.95 -4.68
N ALA A 350 -12.17 -21.19 -5.78
CA ALA A 350 -11.84 -21.73 -7.09
C ALA A 350 -10.36 -22.18 -7.18
N VAL A 351 -9.51 -21.79 -6.23
CA VAL A 351 -8.12 -22.24 -6.17
C VAL A 351 -8.04 -23.60 -5.50
N ASP A 352 -7.71 -24.61 -6.30
CA ASP A 352 -7.61 -25.99 -5.80
C ASP A 352 -6.24 -26.27 -5.16
N SER A 353 -5.18 -25.64 -5.63
CA SER A 353 -3.83 -25.92 -5.16
C SER A 353 -2.95 -24.67 -5.14
N LEU A 354 -1.93 -24.72 -4.29
CA LEU A 354 -0.85 -23.74 -4.23
C LEU A 354 0.51 -24.47 -4.22
N THR A 355 1.57 -23.77 -4.63
CA THR A 355 2.92 -24.30 -4.62
C THR A 355 3.75 -23.61 -3.56
N VAL A 356 4.40 -24.42 -2.72
CA VAL A 356 5.31 -23.95 -1.65
C VAL A 356 6.75 -24.05 -2.14
N PHE A 357 7.51 -22.99 -1.94
CA PHE A 357 8.94 -22.88 -2.20
C PHE A 357 9.67 -22.44 -0.95
N THR A 358 10.94 -22.80 -0.83
CA THR A 358 11.80 -22.40 0.28
C THR A 358 13.18 -21.97 -0.19
N THR A 359 13.82 -21.08 0.57
CA THR A 359 15.26 -20.79 0.47
C THR A 359 15.80 -20.47 1.87
N THR A 360 17.10 -20.64 2.07
CA THR A 360 17.79 -20.30 3.32
C THR A 360 18.64 -19.04 3.20
N THR A 361 18.50 -18.31 2.09
CA THR A 361 19.23 -17.07 1.83
C THR A 361 18.31 -15.85 1.89
N ASN A 362 18.90 -14.68 2.08
CA ASN A 362 18.26 -13.38 1.95
C ASN A 362 19.14 -12.47 1.09
N ASN A 363 19.54 -12.98 -0.08
CA ASN A 363 20.40 -12.27 -1.03
C ASN A 363 19.70 -11.03 -1.59
N PHE A 364 18.35 -11.09 -1.70
CA PHE A 364 17.55 -9.97 -2.20
C PHE A 364 17.80 -8.68 -1.41
N ALA A 365 17.92 -8.76 -0.10
CA ALA A 365 18.22 -7.61 0.75
C ALA A 365 19.54 -6.90 0.39
N MET A 366 20.47 -7.62 -0.24
CA MET A 366 21.78 -7.12 -0.67
C MET A 366 21.87 -6.86 -2.19
N GLY A 367 20.70 -6.81 -2.87
CA GLY A 367 20.63 -6.58 -4.33
C GLY A 367 20.90 -7.84 -5.17
N GLY A 368 20.99 -9.01 -4.54
CA GLY A 368 21.11 -10.30 -5.22
C GLY A 368 19.77 -10.96 -5.52
N ILE A 369 19.79 -12.24 -5.82
CA ILE A 369 18.60 -13.05 -6.10
C ILE A 369 18.57 -14.21 -5.10
N ASP A 370 17.40 -14.45 -4.52
CA ASP A 370 17.14 -15.65 -3.75
C ASP A 370 16.63 -16.77 -4.66
N GLU A 371 17.37 -17.87 -4.70
CA GLU A 371 16.98 -19.06 -5.47
C GLU A 371 16.03 -19.92 -4.64
N TYR A 372 14.74 -19.81 -4.94
CA TYR A 372 13.70 -20.60 -4.29
C TYR A 372 13.62 -22.01 -4.89
N GLN A 373 13.72 -23.00 -4.03
CA GLN A 373 13.52 -24.41 -4.40
C GLN A 373 12.06 -24.81 -4.16
N LYS A 374 11.45 -25.44 -5.17
CA LYS A 374 10.09 -25.98 -5.04
C LYS A 374 10.09 -27.12 -4.03
N LEU A 375 9.31 -26.94 -2.95
CA LEU A 375 9.13 -27.99 -1.96
C LEU A 375 7.98 -28.94 -2.36
N LYS A 376 6.77 -28.38 -2.57
CA LYS A 376 5.59 -29.19 -2.90
C LYS A 376 4.45 -28.34 -3.46
N THR A 377 3.59 -28.98 -4.27
CA THR A 377 2.26 -28.44 -4.57
C THR A 377 1.25 -29.16 -3.68
N VAL A 378 0.44 -28.40 -2.97
CA VAL A 378 -0.52 -28.88 -1.96
C VAL A 378 -1.92 -28.36 -2.23
N SER A 379 -2.94 -28.99 -1.64
CA SER A 379 -4.32 -28.51 -1.72
C SER A 379 -4.45 -27.17 -0.98
N ALA A 380 -5.00 -26.15 -1.65
CA ALA A 380 -5.29 -24.88 -1.03
C ALA A 380 -6.40 -24.97 0.04
N LYS A 381 -7.31 -25.93 -0.11
CA LYS A 381 -8.46 -26.17 0.76
C LYS A 381 -8.11 -26.77 2.12
N GLU A 382 -6.89 -27.32 2.26
CA GLU A 382 -6.40 -27.83 3.54
C GLU A 382 -6.02 -26.71 4.52
N GLU A 383 -5.75 -25.52 4.00
CA GLU A 383 -5.38 -24.30 4.76
C GLU A 383 -4.19 -24.52 5.72
N LYS A 384 -3.48 -25.61 5.52
CA LYS A 384 -2.25 -25.96 6.28
C LYS A 384 -1.37 -26.93 5.51
N PHE A 385 -0.08 -26.85 5.76
CA PHE A 385 0.90 -27.80 5.27
C PHE A 385 2.04 -27.92 6.25
N TRP A 386 2.33 -29.14 6.68
CA TRP A 386 3.48 -29.43 7.53
C TRP A 386 4.64 -30.02 6.71
N PHE A 387 5.85 -29.57 7.00
CA PHE A 387 7.05 -30.13 6.40
C PHE A 387 8.23 -30.06 7.36
N LYS A 388 9.19 -31.01 7.20
CA LYS A 388 10.47 -30.98 7.88
C LYS A 388 11.49 -30.35 6.96
N PRO A 389 12.19 -29.28 7.37
CA PRO A 389 13.30 -28.72 6.60
C PRO A 389 14.42 -29.70 6.42
N ASP A 390 15.05 -29.74 5.23
CA ASP A 390 16.22 -30.57 4.96
C ASP A 390 17.50 -30.03 5.60
N SER A 391 17.46 -28.84 6.18
CA SER A 391 18.60 -28.18 6.82
C SER A 391 18.30 -27.75 8.25
N ASP A 392 19.32 -27.75 9.11
CA ASP A 392 19.27 -27.13 10.44
C ASP A 392 19.38 -25.60 10.40
N SER A 393 19.05 -24.98 9.27
CA SER A 393 19.10 -23.53 9.11
C SER A 393 18.20 -22.85 10.16
N LEU A 394 18.74 -21.79 10.76
CA LEU A 394 17.99 -20.95 11.71
C LEU A 394 17.06 -19.97 10.98
N PHE A 395 17.20 -19.86 9.67
CA PHE A 395 16.44 -18.92 8.83
C PHE A 395 15.97 -19.64 7.55
N ILE A 396 14.68 -19.56 7.28
CA ILE A 396 14.07 -20.09 6.07
C ILE A 396 13.06 -19.06 5.57
N LYS A 397 13.23 -18.57 4.34
CA LYS A 397 12.20 -17.85 3.60
C LYS A 397 11.27 -18.87 2.94
N ILE A 398 9.99 -18.67 3.08
CA ILE A 398 8.94 -19.52 2.53
C ILE A 398 8.10 -18.67 1.61
N LEU A 399 7.96 -19.12 0.36
CA LEU A 399 7.16 -18.47 -0.66
C LEU A 399 6.04 -19.41 -1.07
N VAL A 400 4.82 -18.89 -1.11
CA VAL A 400 3.64 -19.59 -1.62
C VAL A 400 3.19 -18.91 -2.90
N SER A 401 2.99 -19.68 -3.95
CA SER A 401 2.48 -19.21 -5.25
C SER A 401 1.09 -19.77 -5.52
N THR A 402 0.17 -18.90 -5.88
CA THR A 402 -1.17 -19.20 -6.40
C THR A 402 -1.33 -18.61 -7.81
N PRO A 403 -2.46 -18.80 -8.50
CA PRO A 403 -2.68 -18.21 -9.81
C PRO A 403 -2.55 -16.68 -9.86
N HIS A 404 -2.94 -15.96 -8.79
CA HIS A 404 -2.99 -14.50 -8.81
C HIS A 404 -1.95 -13.82 -7.92
N GLN A 405 -1.30 -14.53 -7.01
CA GLN A 405 -0.43 -13.89 -6.04
C GLN A 405 0.76 -14.75 -5.60
N TYR A 406 1.78 -14.06 -5.07
CA TYR A 406 2.79 -14.62 -4.21
C TYR A 406 2.55 -14.12 -2.79
N LEU A 407 2.69 -15.01 -1.80
CA LEU A 407 2.82 -14.64 -0.39
C LEU A 407 4.11 -15.20 0.17
N ASN A 408 4.75 -14.43 1.02
CA ASN A 408 5.96 -14.89 1.69
C ASN A 408 5.82 -14.80 3.20
N THR A 409 6.55 -15.64 3.89
CA THR A 409 6.74 -15.57 5.34
C THR A 409 8.13 -16.12 5.67
N TRP A 410 8.69 -15.70 6.79
CA TRP A 410 9.98 -16.18 7.24
C TRP A 410 9.80 -17.06 8.48
N PHE A 411 10.50 -18.16 8.52
CA PHE A 411 10.69 -18.93 9.74
C PHE A 411 12.08 -18.64 10.30
N VAL A 412 12.10 -18.08 11.51
CA VAL A 412 13.32 -17.75 12.24
C VAL A 412 13.34 -18.53 13.54
N LYS A 413 14.26 -19.51 13.66
CA LYS A 413 14.41 -20.31 14.87
C LYS A 413 15.11 -19.49 15.93
N LYS A 414 14.45 -19.18 17.05
CA LYS A 414 15.07 -18.51 18.19
C LYS A 414 16.17 -19.42 18.78
N ARG A 415 17.36 -18.88 19.05
CA ARG A 415 18.40 -19.62 19.78
C ARG A 415 17.96 -19.80 21.23
N LEU A 416 18.21 -20.97 21.79
CA LEU A 416 17.88 -21.30 23.19
C LEU A 416 18.55 -20.40 24.24
N SER A 417 19.45 -19.49 23.84
CA SER A 417 20.15 -18.55 24.75
C SER A 417 19.43 -17.21 24.93
N GLU A 418 18.24 -17.00 24.34
CA GLU A 418 17.48 -15.75 24.41
C GLU A 418 16.11 -15.93 25.13
N GLN A 419 15.97 -17.05 25.88
CA GLN A 419 14.81 -17.31 26.76
C GLN A 419 15.08 -16.88 28.18
#